data_e3e3db06e54de5fa58ff9c265865b85a
#
_entry.id   e3e3db06e54de5fa58ff9c265865b85a
#
_cell.length_a   1.000
_cell.length_b   1.000
_cell.length_c   1.000
_cell.angle_alpha   90.00
_cell.angle_beta   90.00
_cell.angle_gamma   90.00
#
_symmetry.space_group_name_H-M   'P 1'
#
loop_
_entity.id
_entity.type
_entity.pdbx_description
1 polymer ?
#
loop_
_entity_poly.entity_id
_entity_poly.type
_entity_poly.pdbx_seq_one_letter_code
_entity_poly.pdbx_strand_id
1 'polypeptide(L)'
;MPINDNLEAMAKQLYDYWFVQFDFPDEEGKPYKSSGGAMVWNEKLKREIPQGWVVEKMGECTTILLGGTPDTNDNSLWGNGYNWLNSGEVAEFPILKSEKNITPKGLEKSATVLAPKGSVTLSITRHLRPSILCIDACINQSVVAILENDKITKEYIYPLLSRDIPRLMSLRTGAQQPHINKETVEAIHVVLPPANIMGAYINIAESIYDAIFNNAREVEELTKQRDELLPLLMNGQASVNYHLSASTSISFDISVLFLNFTNGNSLYETISLDYQYFALPLHSKEDTHGTIQDDKRHIQQRQRQGDKHTRERFLAFFYKCTSTVHQAAFGNAWCY
;
A
#
# COMPACT_ATOMS: atom_id res chain seq x y z
N MET A 1 2.97 10.90 -0.31
CA MET A 1 3.06 11.51 -1.67
C MET A 1 1.74 11.32 -2.38
N PRO A 2 1.20 12.34 -3.08
CA PRO A 2 -0.17 12.25 -3.63
C PRO A 2 -0.42 11.05 -4.53
N ILE A 3 0.60 10.58 -5.28
CA ILE A 3 0.44 9.41 -6.16
C ILE A 3 0.27 8.13 -5.34
N ASN A 4 1.12 7.89 -4.34
CA ASN A 4 1.01 6.71 -3.49
C ASN A 4 -0.26 6.75 -2.64
N ASP A 5 -0.66 7.92 -2.13
CA ASP A 5 -1.91 8.06 -1.39
C ASP A 5 -3.12 7.66 -2.25
N ASN A 6 -3.12 8.02 -3.53
CA ASN A 6 -4.15 7.62 -4.49
C ASN A 6 -4.11 6.11 -4.77
N LEU A 7 -2.91 5.53 -4.96
CA LEU A 7 -2.75 4.08 -5.17
C LEU A 7 -3.20 3.28 -3.95
N GLU A 8 -2.88 3.72 -2.74
CA GLU A 8 -3.38 3.11 -1.50
C GLU A 8 -4.91 3.20 -1.40
N ALA A 9 -5.48 4.36 -1.75
CA ALA A 9 -6.93 4.52 -1.79
C ALA A 9 -7.59 3.58 -2.81
N MET A 10 -6.96 3.38 -3.97
CA MET A 10 -7.41 2.42 -4.99
C MET A 10 -7.33 0.98 -4.47
N ALA A 11 -6.22 0.57 -3.87
CA ALA A 11 -6.06 -0.76 -3.27
C ALA A 11 -7.12 -1.03 -2.19
N LYS A 12 -7.36 -0.03 -1.32
CA LYS A 12 -8.40 -0.10 -0.30
C LYS A 12 -9.80 -0.22 -0.90
N GLN A 13 -10.12 0.56 -1.93
CA GLN A 13 -11.42 0.49 -2.61
C GLN A 13 -11.63 -0.86 -3.27
N LEU A 14 -10.58 -1.41 -3.94
CA LEU A 14 -10.61 -2.73 -4.53
C LEU A 14 -10.92 -3.80 -3.47
N TYR A 15 -10.20 -3.77 -2.34
CA TYR A 15 -10.45 -4.67 -1.23
C TYR A 15 -11.88 -4.54 -0.67
N ASP A 16 -12.32 -3.30 -0.42
CA ASP A 16 -13.66 -3.03 0.13
C ASP A 16 -14.76 -3.52 -0.84
N TYR A 17 -14.59 -3.35 -2.13
CA TYR A 17 -15.53 -3.80 -3.15
C TYR A 17 -15.64 -5.33 -3.18
N TRP A 18 -14.49 -6.04 -3.14
CA TRP A 18 -14.45 -7.49 -3.24
C TRP A 18 -14.83 -8.22 -1.94
N PHE A 19 -14.31 -7.77 -0.80
CA PHE A 19 -14.37 -8.55 0.46
C PHE A 19 -15.27 -7.95 1.54
N VAL A 20 -15.72 -6.72 1.33
CA VAL A 20 -16.62 -6.05 2.25
C VAL A 20 -18.02 -5.91 1.66
N GLN A 21 -18.11 -5.41 0.43
CA GLN A 21 -19.38 -5.30 -0.29
C GLN A 21 -19.77 -6.61 -0.95
N PHE A 22 -18.79 -7.49 -1.23
CA PHE A 22 -18.94 -8.77 -1.93
C PHE A 22 -19.41 -8.61 -3.38
N ASP A 23 -19.05 -7.49 -4.00
CA ASP A 23 -19.35 -7.19 -5.41
C ASP A 23 -18.16 -7.51 -6.33
N PHE A 24 -17.40 -8.55 -6.00
CA PHE A 24 -16.39 -9.10 -6.90
C PHE A 24 -17.05 -9.58 -8.20
N PRO A 25 -16.33 -9.59 -9.36
CA PRO A 25 -16.87 -10.03 -10.63
C PRO A 25 -17.29 -11.50 -10.57
N ASP A 26 -18.53 -11.78 -10.98
CA ASP A 26 -19.03 -13.14 -11.20
C ASP A 26 -18.54 -13.70 -12.56
N GLU A 27 -19.02 -14.86 -12.99
CA GLU A 27 -18.64 -15.51 -14.25
C GLU A 27 -18.99 -14.68 -15.48
N GLU A 28 -19.99 -13.78 -15.38
CA GLU A 28 -20.42 -12.86 -16.42
C GLU A 28 -19.74 -11.48 -16.31
N GLY A 29 -18.85 -11.29 -15.31
CA GLY A 29 -18.20 -10.00 -15.00
C GLY A 29 -19.11 -8.99 -14.29
N LYS A 30 -20.27 -9.41 -13.80
CA LYS A 30 -21.20 -8.57 -13.02
C LYS A 30 -20.82 -8.56 -11.54
N PRO A 31 -21.18 -7.48 -10.79
CA PRO A 31 -21.00 -7.45 -9.34
C PRO A 31 -21.78 -8.57 -8.65
N TYR A 32 -21.12 -9.47 -7.96
CA TYR A 32 -21.74 -10.71 -7.44
C TYR A 32 -22.97 -10.45 -6.56
N LYS A 33 -22.83 -9.74 -5.45
CA LYS A 33 -23.93 -9.50 -4.51
C LYS A 33 -25.01 -8.62 -5.10
N SER A 34 -24.63 -7.52 -5.76
CA SER A 34 -25.60 -6.58 -6.36
C SER A 34 -26.39 -7.16 -7.53
N SER A 35 -25.88 -8.23 -8.17
CA SER A 35 -26.58 -8.98 -9.22
C SER A 35 -27.40 -10.17 -8.70
N GLY A 36 -27.50 -10.32 -7.38
CA GLY A 36 -28.32 -11.39 -6.77
C GLY A 36 -27.54 -12.66 -6.46
N GLY A 37 -26.21 -12.59 -6.35
CA GLY A 37 -25.37 -13.71 -5.94
C GLY A 37 -25.81 -14.33 -4.60
N ALA A 38 -25.71 -15.65 -4.48
CA ALA A 38 -26.19 -16.38 -3.31
C ALA A 38 -25.38 -16.04 -2.05
N MET A 39 -26.06 -15.60 -1.01
CA MET A 39 -25.48 -15.23 0.27
C MET A 39 -25.93 -16.19 1.37
N VAL A 40 -25.06 -16.43 2.36
CA VAL A 40 -25.35 -17.26 3.53
C VAL A 40 -24.98 -16.51 4.81
N TRP A 41 -25.80 -16.67 5.85
CA TRP A 41 -25.54 -16.08 7.16
C TRP A 41 -24.33 -16.73 7.82
N ASN A 42 -23.38 -15.93 8.31
CA ASN A 42 -22.24 -16.41 9.05
C ASN A 42 -22.31 -15.99 10.52
N GLU A 43 -22.39 -16.99 11.41
CA GLU A 43 -22.53 -16.77 12.86
C GLU A 43 -21.30 -16.10 13.50
N LYS A 44 -20.07 -16.35 12.98
CA LYS A 44 -18.84 -15.77 13.52
C LYS A 44 -18.74 -14.27 13.23
N LEU A 45 -19.19 -13.86 12.04
CA LEU A 45 -19.13 -12.47 11.59
C LEU A 45 -20.43 -11.68 11.84
N LYS A 46 -21.52 -12.37 12.22
CA LYS A 46 -22.85 -11.78 12.38
C LYS A 46 -23.30 -10.98 11.15
N ARG A 47 -22.99 -11.50 9.96
CA ARG A 47 -23.39 -10.94 8.67
C ARG A 47 -23.47 -12.03 7.61
N GLU A 48 -24.10 -11.69 6.49
CA GLU A 48 -24.08 -12.54 5.30
C GLU A 48 -22.73 -12.46 4.57
N ILE A 49 -22.29 -13.62 4.06
CA ILE A 49 -21.11 -13.78 3.19
C ILE A 49 -21.52 -14.56 1.93
N PRO A 50 -20.77 -14.49 0.83
CA PRO A 50 -21.05 -15.28 -0.36
C PRO A 50 -21.04 -16.78 -0.05
N GLN A 51 -21.91 -17.50 -0.71
CA GLN A 51 -21.97 -18.96 -0.58
C GLN A 51 -20.65 -19.59 -1.01
N GLY A 52 -20.15 -20.55 -0.24
CA GLY A 52 -18.89 -21.23 -0.50
C GLY A 52 -17.64 -20.53 0.05
N TRP A 53 -17.79 -19.31 0.61
CA TRP A 53 -16.68 -18.66 1.30
C TRP A 53 -16.52 -19.18 2.73
N VAL A 54 -15.28 -19.19 3.22
CA VAL A 54 -14.92 -19.73 4.53
C VAL A 54 -14.46 -18.62 5.46
N VAL A 55 -14.78 -18.74 6.78
CA VAL A 55 -14.27 -17.82 7.80
C VAL A 55 -13.38 -18.58 8.77
N GLU A 56 -12.12 -18.19 8.80
CA GLU A 56 -11.08 -18.73 9.67
C GLU A 56 -10.49 -17.62 10.56
N LYS A 57 -9.70 -17.98 11.56
CA LYS A 57 -8.90 -17.00 12.30
C LYS A 57 -7.58 -16.76 11.60
N MET A 58 -7.04 -15.55 11.72
CA MET A 58 -5.74 -15.18 11.13
C MET A 58 -4.63 -16.17 11.52
N GLY A 59 -4.55 -16.57 12.78
CA GLY A 59 -3.57 -17.54 13.26
C GLY A 59 -3.77 -18.97 12.73
N GLU A 60 -4.97 -19.29 12.18
CA GLU A 60 -5.23 -20.56 11.48
C GLU A 60 -4.88 -20.46 9.98
N CYS A 61 -4.88 -19.24 9.43
CA CYS A 61 -4.57 -19.00 8.01
C CYS A 61 -3.08 -18.89 7.75
N THR A 62 -2.32 -18.28 8.68
CA THR A 62 -0.90 -17.98 8.48
C THR A 62 -0.12 -17.94 9.79
N THR A 63 1.20 -17.89 9.68
CA THR A 63 2.13 -17.74 10.81
C THR A 63 2.26 -16.28 11.20
N ILE A 64 2.12 -16.01 12.49
CA ILE A 64 2.33 -14.70 13.08
C ILE A 64 3.54 -14.76 14.00
N LEU A 65 4.53 -13.91 13.74
CA LEU A 65 5.76 -13.78 14.53
C LEU A 65 5.62 -12.61 15.49
N LEU A 66 6.08 -12.79 16.73
CA LEU A 66 6.27 -11.70 17.68
C LEU A 66 7.77 -11.45 17.83
N GLY A 67 8.16 -10.19 17.79
CA GLY A 67 9.56 -9.83 17.86
C GLY A 67 10.13 -9.74 19.26
N GLY A 68 11.38 -9.30 19.33
CA GLY A 68 12.13 -9.08 20.57
C GLY A 68 13.22 -8.03 20.38
N THR A 69 13.85 -7.65 21.48
CA THR A 69 14.95 -6.67 21.49
C THR A 69 16.18 -7.32 22.08
N PRO A 70 17.33 -7.32 21.37
CA PRO A 70 18.61 -7.69 21.95
C PRO A 70 18.96 -6.78 23.13
N ASP A 71 19.77 -7.27 24.07
CA ASP A 71 20.25 -6.43 25.18
C ASP A 71 20.93 -5.18 24.63
N THR A 72 20.38 -4.02 24.98
CA THR A 72 20.87 -2.71 24.51
C THR A 72 22.18 -2.30 25.16
N ASN A 73 22.59 -2.94 26.23
CA ASN A 73 23.87 -2.69 26.94
C ASN A 73 25.03 -3.52 26.35
N ASP A 74 24.74 -4.58 25.60
CA ASP A 74 25.76 -5.39 24.90
C ASP A 74 25.95 -4.91 23.45
N ASN A 75 26.93 -4.02 23.27
CA ASN A 75 27.27 -3.49 21.94
C ASN A 75 27.66 -4.58 20.94
N SER A 76 28.04 -5.79 21.37
CA SER A 76 28.40 -6.88 20.45
C SER A 76 27.18 -7.49 19.73
N LEU A 77 25.98 -7.19 20.18
CA LEU A 77 24.73 -7.65 19.59
C LEU A 77 24.21 -6.69 18.50
N TRP A 78 24.75 -5.47 18.47
CA TRP A 78 24.35 -4.40 17.57
C TRP A 78 25.44 -4.10 16.54
N GLY A 79 25.07 -3.80 15.29
CA GLY A 79 26.00 -3.47 14.21
C GLY A 79 25.63 -4.16 12.90
N ASN A 80 26.61 -4.32 12.01
CA ASN A 80 26.37 -4.88 10.68
C ASN A 80 25.82 -6.31 10.70
N GLY A 81 24.74 -6.53 9.99
CA GLY A 81 24.08 -7.83 9.90
C GLY A 81 22.64 -7.71 9.41
N TYR A 82 21.68 -7.95 10.30
CA TYR A 82 20.26 -7.94 9.94
C TYR A 82 19.63 -6.59 10.30
N ASN A 83 18.77 -6.09 9.42
CA ASN A 83 17.91 -4.94 9.76
C ASN A 83 17.11 -5.23 11.02
N TRP A 84 16.96 -4.22 11.90
CA TRP A 84 16.13 -4.35 13.10
C TRP A 84 15.22 -3.15 13.23
N LEU A 85 13.92 -3.42 13.36
CA LEU A 85 12.87 -2.42 13.35
C LEU A 85 12.20 -2.27 14.70
N ASN A 86 12.01 -1.06 15.13
CA ASN A 86 11.17 -0.72 16.27
C ASN A 86 9.75 -0.33 15.84
N SER A 87 8.84 -0.17 16.81
CA SER A 87 7.44 0.17 16.52
C SER A 87 7.23 1.55 15.90
N GLY A 88 8.20 2.46 15.97
CA GLY A 88 8.17 3.76 15.34
C GLY A 88 8.43 3.66 13.84
N GLU A 89 9.43 2.89 13.45
CA GLU A 89 9.79 2.65 12.05
C GLU A 89 8.70 1.88 11.29
N VAL A 90 8.01 0.95 11.97
CA VAL A 90 6.88 0.20 11.39
C VAL A 90 5.67 1.11 11.08
N ALA A 91 5.67 2.36 11.54
CA ALA A 91 4.63 3.32 11.16
C ALA A 91 4.79 3.90 9.75
N GLU A 92 5.94 3.70 9.10
CA GLU A 92 6.17 4.06 7.70
C GLU A 92 5.58 3.01 6.75
N PHE A 93 5.10 3.44 5.60
CA PHE A 93 4.58 2.53 4.57
C PHE A 93 5.09 2.93 3.19
N PRO A 94 5.66 2.00 2.44
CA PRO A 94 6.18 0.69 2.84
C PRO A 94 7.52 0.81 3.59
N ILE A 95 7.98 -0.27 4.25
CA ILE A 95 9.25 -0.29 4.97
C ILE A 95 10.38 -0.69 4.02
N LEU A 96 11.29 0.25 3.73
CA LEU A 96 12.40 0.07 2.79
C LEU A 96 13.75 -0.10 3.49
N LYS A 97 13.89 0.38 4.71
CA LYS A 97 15.14 0.40 5.48
C LYS A 97 14.90 0.34 6.97
N SER A 98 15.95 0.16 7.75
CA SER A 98 15.97 0.29 9.21
C SER A 98 17.04 1.30 9.64
N GLU A 99 16.81 1.95 10.77
CA GLU A 99 17.82 2.82 11.39
C GLU A 99 18.93 2.04 12.09
N LYS A 100 18.60 0.84 12.59
CA LYS A 100 19.52 0.00 13.36
C LYS A 100 19.62 -1.39 12.75
N ASN A 101 20.79 -1.97 12.92
CA ASN A 101 21.06 -3.35 12.55
C ASN A 101 21.54 -4.14 13.78
N ILE A 102 21.30 -5.44 13.75
CA ILE A 102 21.81 -6.38 14.74
C ILE A 102 22.78 -7.36 14.08
N THR A 103 23.76 -7.81 14.87
CA THR A 103 24.70 -8.83 14.42
C THR A 103 24.03 -10.22 14.37
N PRO A 104 24.62 -11.22 13.67
CA PRO A 104 24.15 -12.60 13.75
C PRO A 104 24.07 -13.12 15.20
N LYS A 105 25.02 -12.70 16.06
CA LYS A 105 25.00 -13.00 17.49
C LYS A 105 23.79 -12.34 18.18
N GLY A 106 23.41 -11.12 17.76
CA GLY A 106 22.22 -10.42 18.26
C GLY A 106 20.94 -11.18 17.96
N LEU A 107 20.82 -11.74 16.73
CA LEU A 107 19.69 -12.58 16.36
C LEU A 107 19.66 -13.89 17.17
N GLU A 108 20.80 -14.57 17.32
CA GLU A 108 20.90 -15.85 18.02
C GLU A 108 20.62 -15.72 19.53
N LYS A 109 21.10 -14.63 20.17
CA LYS A 109 21.05 -14.44 21.62
C LYS A 109 19.84 -13.65 22.14
N SER A 110 18.92 -13.31 21.28
CA SER A 110 17.72 -12.56 21.68
C SER A 110 16.42 -13.24 21.24
N ALA A 111 15.31 -12.74 21.75
CA ALA A 111 13.97 -13.19 21.35
C ALA A 111 13.49 -12.55 20.02
N THR A 112 14.32 -11.75 19.37
CA THR A 112 13.96 -11.18 18.08
C THR A 112 13.84 -12.28 17.02
N VAL A 113 13.00 -12.03 16.01
CA VAL A 113 12.77 -12.98 14.91
C VAL A 113 12.98 -12.26 13.59
N LEU A 114 13.55 -12.95 12.62
CA LEU A 114 13.69 -12.45 11.26
C LEU A 114 12.38 -12.69 10.50
N ALA A 115 11.72 -11.61 10.12
CA ALA A 115 10.57 -11.61 9.24
C ALA A 115 11.04 -11.40 7.78
N PRO A 116 10.64 -12.26 6.84
CA PRO A 116 11.03 -12.13 5.44
C PRO A 116 10.34 -10.92 4.79
N LYS A 117 10.95 -10.41 3.72
CA LYS A 117 10.31 -9.48 2.79
C LYS A 117 8.94 -10.01 2.35
N GLY A 118 7.94 -9.11 2.19
CA GLY A 118 6.56 -9.48 1.91
C GLY A 118 5.71 -9.63 3.17
N SER A 119 6.31 -9.82 4.36
CA SER A 119 5.54 -9.88 5.61
C SER A 119 4.79 -8.58 5.87
N VAL A 120 3.56 -8.70 6.36
CA VAL A 120 2.79 -7.55 6.85
C VAL A 120 3.07 -7.36 8.33
N THR A 121 3.63 -6.22 8.68
CA THR A 121 3.90 -5.86 10.09
C THR A 121 2.75 -5.07 10.69
N LEU A 122 2.57 -5.20 11.99
CA LEU A 122 1.64 -4.39 12.77
C LEU A 122 2.28 -3.98 14.09
N SER A 123 2.40 -2.68 14.34
CA SER A 123 2.72 -2.20 15.69
C SER A 123 1.53 -2.51 16.60
N ILE A 124 1.79 -3.19 17.72
CA ILE A 124 0.78 -3.60 18.71
C ILE A 124 0.70 -2.68 19.93
N THR A 125 1.51 -1.63 19.97
CA THR A 125 1.55 -0.64 21.05
C THR A 125 1.21 0.76 20.55
N ARG A 126 0.57 1.57 21.39
CA ARG A 126 0.18 2.97 21.14
C ARG A 126 -0.70 3.15 19.90
N HIS A 127 -0.07 3.32 18.75
CA HIS A 127 -0.75 3.48 17.46
C HIS A 127 -0.60 2.19 16.66
N LEU A 128 -1.71 1.50 16.48
CA LEU A 128 -1.73 0.30 15.64
C LEU A 128 -1.62 0.73 14.18
N ARG A 129 -0.49 0.46 13.54
CA ARG A 129 -0.24 0.80 12.14
C ARG A 129 0.28 -0.41 11.41
N PRO A 130 -0.44 -0.92 10.41
CA PRO A 130 0.05 -1.96 9.53
C PRO A 130 1.01 -1.36 8.50
N SER A 131 2.01 -2.16 8.10
CA SER A 131 2.91 -1.85 6.99
C SER A 131 3.35 -3.13 6.29
N ILE A 132 4.08 -3.00 5.18
CA ILE A 132 4.62 -4.13 4.41
C ILE A 132 6.14 -4.01 4.37
N LEU A 133 6.84 -5.11 4.68
CA LEU A 133 8.29 -5.19 4.57
C LEU A 133 8.71 -5.33 3.11
N CYS A 134 9.50 -4.38 2.61
CA CYS A 134 10.20 -4.50 1.33
C CYS A 134 11.63 -5.04 1.49
N ILE A 135 12.04 -5.35 2.72
CA ILE A 135 13.34 -5.91 3.12
C ILE A 135 13.11 -7.03 4.15
N ASP A 136 14.08 -7.93 4.28
CA ASP A 136 14.12 -8.83 5.42
C ASP A 136 14.54 -8.05 6.66
N ALA A 137 13.79 -8.18 7.76
CA ALA A 137 14.07 -7.43 8.99
C ALA A 137 13.69 -8.19 10.25
N CYS A 138 14.50 -8.03 11.28
CA CYS A 138 14.14 -8.40 12.64
C CYS A 138 13.22 -7.34 13.24
N ILE A 139 12.32 -7.75 14.12
CA ILE A 139 11.31 -6.87 14.72
C ILE A 139 11.39 -6.89 16.24
N ASN A 140 11.01 -5.78 16.88
CA ASN A 140 11.00 -5.67 18.33
C ASN A 140 9.72 -6.29 18.95
N GLN A 141 9.69 -6.37 20.30
CA GLN A 141 8.57 -6.93 21.06
C GLN A 141 7.24 -6.16 20.95
N SER A 142 7.24 -4.98 20.36
CA SER A 142 6.05 -4.17 20.13
C SER A 142 5.50 -4.28 18.70
N VAL A 143 6.03 -5.22 17.94
CA VAL A 143 5.65 -5.47 16.54
C VAL A 143 5.38 -6.95 16.34
N VAL A 144 4.31 -7.26 15.63
CA VAL A 144 4.07 -8.58 15.04
C VAL A 144 4.28 -8.54 13.53
N ALA A 145 4.77 -9.64 12.97
CA ALA A 145 4.85 -9.84 11.53
C ALA A 145 3.95 -11.02 11.13
N ILE A 146 3.10 -10.80 10.17
CA ILE A 146 2.16 -11.77 9.60
C ILE A 146 2.76 -12.21 8.27
N LEU A 147 3.08 -13.49 8.15
CA LEU A 147 3.71 -14.02 6.95
C LEU A 147 2.66 -14.25 5.86
N GLU A 148 3.02 -13.97 4.62
CA GLU A 148 2.21 -14.38 3.48
C GLU A 148 2.41 -15.87 3.16
N ASN A 149 1.41 -16.48 2.54
CA ASN A 149 1.47 -17.87 2.04
C ASN A 149 0.54 -18.03 0.83
N ASP A 150 0.41 -19.25 0.31
CA ASP A 150 -0.41 -19.55 -0.86
C ASP A 150 -1.90 -19.29 -0.68
N LYS A 151 -2.39 -19.17 0.55
CA LYS A 151 -3.81 -18.87 0.84
C LYS A 151 -4.09 -17.37 0.92
N ILE A 152 -3.18 -16.62 1.55
CA ILE A 152 -3.32 -15.17 1.77
C ILE A 152 -1.98 -14.46 1.57
N THR A 153 -2.02 -13.39 0.78
CA THR A 153 -0.84 -12.59 0.45
C THR A 153 -0.92 -11.22 1.12
N LYS A 154 0.17 -10.48 1.06
CA LYS A 154 0.26 -9.12 1.63
C LYS A 154 -0.81 -8.17 1.09
N GLU A 155 -1.19 -8.33 -0.18
CA GLU A 155 -2.22 -7.51 -0.84
C GLU A 155 -3.60 -7.70 -0.22
N TYR A 156 -3.85 -8.86 0.38
CA TYR A 156 -5.08 -9.16 1.13
C TYR A 156 -4.95 -8.82 2.61
N ILE A 157 -3.81 -9.18 3.25
CA ILE A 157 -3.60 -9.01 4.70
C ILE A 157 -3.53 -7.53 5.08
N TYR A 158 -2.81 -6.71 4.32
CA TYR A 158 -2.60 -5.29 4.65
C TYR A 158 -3.91 -4.48 4.68
N PRO A 159 -4.77 -4.49 3.65
CA PRO A 159 -6.03 -3.76 3.71
C PRO A 159 -7.02 -4.35 4.73
N LEU A 160 -7.01 -5.67 4.97
CA LEU A 160 -7.79 -6.30 6.04
C LEU A 160 -7.41 -5.71 7.40
N LEU A 161 -6.13 -5.66 7.73
CA LEU A 161 -5.65 -5.07 8.98
C LEU A 161 -5.96 -3.58 9.06
N SER A 162 -5.67 -2.83 8.00
CA SER A 162 -5.93 -1.39 7.93
C SER A 162 -7.39 -1.06 8.23
N ARG A 163 -8.30 -1.88 7.72
CA ARG A 163 -9.72 -1.75 7.97
C ARG A 163 -10.11 -2.11 9.41
N ASP A 164 -9.44 -3.10 10.01
CA ASP A 164 -9.78 -3.60 11.35
C ASP A 164 -9.18 -2.76 12.48
N ILE A 165 -8.30 -1.79 12.18
CA ILE A 165 -7.66 -0.90 13.16
C ILE A 165 -8.67 -0.27 14.14
N PRO A 166 -9.82 0.31 13.71
CA PRO A 166 -10.77 0.90 14.67
C PRO A 166 -11.27 -0.11 15.71
N ARG A 167 -11.55 -1.36 15.31
CA ARG A 167 -11.95 -2.43 16.23
C ARG A 167 -10.79 -2.83 17.13
N LEU A 168 -9.62 -3.06 16.59
CA LEU A 168 -8.43 -3.42 17.36
C LEU A 168 -8.07 -2.33 18.38
N MET A 169 -8.22 -1.05 18.03
CA MET A 169 -8.02 0.07 18.93
C MET A 169 -8.96 0.05 20.14
N SER A 170 -10.19 -0.46 19.97
CA SER A 170 -11.15 -0.63 21.08
C SER A 170 -10.83 -1.79 22.02
N LEU A 171 -10.03 -2.76 21.56
CA LEU A 171 -9.61 -3.94 22.35
C LEU A 171 -8.31 -3.72 23.13
N ARG A 172 -7.68 -2.53 23.01
CA ARG A 172 -6.44 -2.24 23.73
C ARG A 172 -6.64 -2.28 25.24
N THR A 173 -5.65 -2.82 25.92
CA THR A 173 -5.55 -2.88 27.38
C THR A 173 -4.36 -2.06 27.87
N GLY A 174 -4.33 -1.69 29.15
CA GLY A 174 -3.27 -0.91 29.77
C GLY A 174 -3.54 0.59 29.82
N ALA A 175 -3.47 1.16 31.03
CA ALA A 175 -3.83 2.58 31.27
C ALA A 175 -2.76 3.56 30.76
N GLN A 176 -1.47 3.25 30.95
CA GLN A 176 -0.36 4.14 30.58
C GLN A 176 0.16 3.89 29.17
N GLN A 177 0.19 2.65 28.72
CA GLN A 177 0.63 2.26 27.39
C GLN A 177 -0.37 1.26 26.79
N PRO A 178 -1.47 1.76 26.18
CA PRO A 178 -2.46 0.88 25.58
C PRO A 178 -1.85 0.02 24.48
N HIS A 179 -2.10 -1.30 24.55
CA HIS A 179 -1.58 -2.27 23.59
C HIS A 179 -2.58 -3.40 23.36
N ILE A 180 -2.41 -4.10 22.25
CA ILE A 180 -2.99 -5.43 22.01
C ILE A 180 -1.85 -6.47 22.09
N ASN A 181 -2.23 -7.72 22.22
CA ASN A 181 -1.26 -8.82 22.21
C ASN A 181 -1.34 -9.61 20.88
N LYS A 182 -0.40 -10.55 20.70
CA LYS A 182 -0.33 -11.42 19.52
C LYS A 182 -1.62 -12.23 19.35
N GLU A 183 -2.17 -12.75 20.43
CA GLU A 183 -3.38 -13.56 20.45
C GLU A 183 -4.60 -12.77 19.92
N THR A 184 -4.65 -11.46 20.17
CA THR A 184 -5.69 -10.58 19.63
C THR A 184 -5.59 -10.51 18.09
N VAL A 185 -4.36 -10.49 17.54
CA VAL A 185 -4.13 -10.49 16.08
C VAL A 185 -4.44 -11.87 15.50
N GLU A 186 -4.05 -12.94 16.16
CA GLU A 186 -4.39 -14.32 15.76
C GLU A 186 -5.89 -14.58 15.72
N ALA A 187 -6.66 -13.92 16.59
CA ALA A 187 -8.10 -14.04 16.68
C ALA A 187 -8.89 -13.22 15.64
N ILE A 188 -8.22 -12.43 14.78
CA ILE A 188 -8.89 -11.69 13.71
C ILE A 188 -9.55 -12.68 12.73
N HIS A 189 -10.84 -12.45 12.44
CA HIS A 189 -11.55 -13.26 11.46
C HIS A 189 -11.18 -12.84 10.03
N VAL A 190 -10.82 -13.82 9.23
CA VAL A 190 -10.44 -13.71 7.81
C VAL A 190 -11.51 -14.36 6.97
N VAL A 191 -12.00 -13.66 5.96
CA VAL A 191 -13.02 -14.19 5.02
C VAL A 191 -12.31 -14.65 3.76
N LEU A 192 -12.17 -15.94 3.58
CA LEU A 192 -11.45 -16.56 2.48
C LEU A 192 -12.39 -16.92 1.33
N PRO A 193 -12.21 -16.35 0.14
CA PRO A 193 -12.90 -16.77 -1.06
C PRO A 193 -12.32 -18.07 -1.60
N PRO A 194 -12.95 -18.72 -2.59
CA PRO A 194 -12.34 -19.75 -3.42
C PRO A 194 -11.05 -19.25 -4.09
N ALA A 195 -10.10 -20.14 -4.33
CA ALA A 195 -8.75 -19.82 -4.83
C ALA A 195 -8.76 -19.03 -6.16
N ASN A 196 -9.70 -19.33 -7.07
CA ASN A 196 -9.85 -18.61 -8.34
C ASN A 196 -10.21 -17.12 -8.13
N ILE A 197 -11.07 -16.81 -7.17
CA ILE A 197 -11.46 -15.43 -6.85
C ILE A 197 -10.30 -14.72 -6.15
N MET A 198 -9.63 -15.37 -5.19
CA MET A 198 -8.45 -14.81 -4.56
C MET A 198 -7.35 -14.52 -5.59
N GLY A 199 -7.06 -15.45 -6.50
CA GLY A 199 -6.07 -15.26 -7.56
C GLY A 199 -6.42 -14.11 -8.50
N ALA A 200 -7.70 -13.97 -8.90
CA ALA A 200 -8.15 -12.84 -9.70
C ALA A 200 -7.99 -11.49 -8.98
N TYR A 201 -8.26 -11.43 -7.69
CA TYR A 201 -8.02 -10.25 -6.86
C TYR A 201 -6.53 -9.90 -6.79
N ILE A 202 -5.68 -10.89 -6.47
CA ILE A 202 -4.22 -10.70 -6.33
C ILE A 202 -3.62 -10.16 -7.63
N ASN A 203 -3.98 -10.70 -8.80
CA ASN A 203 -3.49 -10.23 -10.09
C ASN A 203 -3.73 -8.73 -10.34
N ILE A 204 -4.83 -8.19 -9.81
CA ILE A 204 -5.12 -6.74 -9.93
C ILE A 204 -4.38 -5.97 -8.83
N ALA A 205 -4.46 -6.45 -7.58
CA ALA A 205 -3.91 -5.76 -6.43
C ALA A 205 -2.37 -5.66 -6.48
N GLU A 206 -1.69 -6.73 -6.89
CA GLU A 206 -0.23 -6.81 -7.01
C GLU A 206 0.33 -5.66 -7.85
N SER A 207 -0.29 -5.36 -8.99
CA SER A 207 0.15 -4.26 -9.86
C SER A 207 0.09 -2.89 -9.17
N ILE A 208 -0.90 -2.68 -8.30
CA ILE A 208 -1.05 -1.43 -7.52
C ILE A 208 0.03 -1.35 -6.44
N TYR A 209 0.25 -2.44 -5.70
CA TYR A 209 1.28 -2.48 -4.66
C TYR A 209 2.69 -2.38 -5.23
N ASP A 210 2.96 -3.01 -6.37
CA ASP A 210 4.25 -2.89 -7.06
C ASP A 210 4.53 -1.45 -7.48
N ALA A 211 3.51 -0.73 -7.99
CA ALA A 211 3.66 0.69 -8.29
C ALA A 211 3.98 1.52 -7.02
N ILE A 212 3.30 1.25 -5.89
CA ILE A 212 3.57 1.90 -4.61
C ILE A 212 5.03 1.64 -4.17
N PHE A 213 5.47 0.39 -4.23
CA PHE A 213 6.83 0.01 -3.78
C PHE A 213 7.91 0.58 -4.69
N ASN A 214 7.69 0.62 -6.00
CA ASN A 214 8.63 1.20 -6.95
C ASN A 214 8.75 2.71 -6.74
N ASN A 215 7.62 3.43 -6.62
CA ASN A 215 7.63 4.86 -6.32
C ASN A 215 8.34 5.16 -4.99
N ALA A 216 8.11 4.33 -3.95
CA ALA A 216 8.75 4.52 -2.66
C ALA A 216 10.28 4.35 -2.74
N ARG A 217 10.76 3.34 -3.50
CA ARG A 217 12.21 3.15 -3.73
C ARG A 217 12.81 4.29 -4.53
N GLU A 218 12.12 4.76 -5.57
CA GLU A 218 12.59 5.90 -6.37
C GLU A 218 12.72 7.16 -5.52
N VAL A 219 11.76 7.42 -4.65
CA VAL A 219 11.81 8.55 -3.72
C VAL A 219 12.97 8.43 -2.74
N GLU A 220 13.23 7.24 -2.21
CA GLU A 220 14.37 7.01 -1.32
C GLU A 220 15.69 7.29 -2.04
N GLU A 221 15.86 6.78 -3.26
CA GLU A 221 17.05 6.99 -4.07
C GLU A 221 17.25 8.46 -4.44
N LEU A 222 16.19 9.14 -4.90
CA LEU A 222 16.24 10.58 -5.21
C LEU A 222 16.55 11.43 -3.97
N THR A 223 16.02 11.03 -2.81
CA THR A 223 16.31 11.69 -1.54
C THR A 223 17.79 11.56 -1.18
N LYS A 224 18.34 10.36 -1.33
CA LYS A 224 19.78 10.11 -1.11
C LYS A 224 20.64 10.93 -2.06
N GLN A 225 20.33 10.95 -3.35
CA GLN A 225 21.05 11.74 -4.34
C GLN A 225 20.97 13.24 -4.02
N ARG A 226 19.83 13.75 -3.62
CA ARG A 226 19.67 15.13 -3.18
C ARG A 226 20.59 15.44 -2.00
N ASP A 227 20.59 14.57 -0.99
CA ASP A 227 21.35 14.79 0.23
C ASP A 227 22.89 14.70 -0.01
N GLU A 228 23.31 13.91 -0.98
CA GLU A 228 24.70 13.84 -1.44
C GLU A 228 25.12 15.07 -2.26
N LEU A 229 24.23 15.57 -3.15
CA LEU A 229 24.53 16.69 -4.04
C LEU A 229 24.42 18.06 -3.37
N LEU A 230 23.49 18.21 -2.42
CA LEU A 230 23.22 19.50 -1.78
C LEU A 230 24.47 20.13 -1.12
N PRO A 231 25.30 19.40 -0.35
CA PRO A 231 26.53 19.95 0.21
C PRO A 231 27.53 20.38 -0.87
N LEU A 232 27.63 19.65 -1.99
CA LEU A 232 28.55 19.97 -3.09
C LEU A 232 28.13 21.27 -3.80
N LEU A 233 26.83 21.47 -3.98
CA LEU A 233 26.28 22.71 -4.53
C LEU A 233 26.50 23.90 -3.58
N MET A 234 26.27 23.72 -2.29
CA MET A 234 26.45 24.75 -1.27
C MET A 234 27.94 25.18 -1.12
N ASN A 235 28.85 24.25 -1.30
CA ASN A 235 30.29 24.49 -1.21
C ASN A 235 30.90 24.99 -2.54
N GLY A 236 30.11 25.16 -3.60
CA GLY A 236 30.60 25.58 -4.92
C GLY A 236 31.43 24.51 -5.63
N GLN A 237 31.43 23.26 -5.16
CA GLN A 237 32.13 22.13 -5.78
C GLN A 237 31.37 21.55 -6.97
N ALA A 238 30.07 21.83 -7.07
CA ALA A 238 29.22 21.54 -8.22
C ALA A 238 28.48 22.81 -8.63
N SER A 239 28.21 22.98 -9.91
CA SER A 239 27.40 24.08 -10.44
C SER A 239 26.29 23.52 -11.33
N VAL A 240 25.12 24.14 -11.27
CA VAL A 240 24.01 23.83 -12.17
C VAL A 240 24.04 24.84 -13.30
N ASN A 241 24.32 24.40 -14.52
CA ASN A 241 24.26 25.25 -15.70
C ASN A 241 22.81 25.37 -16.17
N TYR A 242 22.18 26.51 -15.83
CA TYR A 242 20.87 26.87 -16.39
C TYR A 242 21.09 27.51 -17.77
N HIS A 243 20.84 26.79 -18.85
CA HIS A 243 20.52 27.42 -20.12
C HIS A 243 19.07 27.93 -20.07
N LEU A 244 18.88 29.13 -19.54
CA LEU A 244 17.64 29.88 -19.70
C LEU A 244 17.55 30.36 -21.16
N SER A 245 17.03 29.54 -22.06
CA SER A 245 16.51 30.05 -23.30
C SER A 245 15.21 30.82 -22.96
N ALA A 246 15.30 32.15 -23.07
CA ALA A 246 14.17 33.05 -22.89
C ALA A 246 13.22 32.87 -24.08
N SER A 247 12.36 31.92 -24.02
CA SER A 247 11.05 31.87 -24.69
C SER A 247 10.42 30.49 -24.49
N THR A 248 9.16 30.50 -24.09
CA THR A 248 8.21 29.40 -24.13
C THR A 248 8.23 28.40 -22.95
N SER A 249 7.12 28.39 -22.25
CA SER A 249 6.52 27.28 -21.47
C SER A 249 7.49 26.34 -20.78
N ILE A 250 7.45 26.35 -19.47
CA ILE A 250 8.15 25.38 -18.61
C ILE A 250 7.60 23.99 -18.89
N SER A 251 8.16 23.29 -19.86
CA SER A 251 8.13 21.84 -19.91
C SER A 251 9.37 21.34 -19.15
N PHE A 252 9.16 20.72 -18.01
CA PHE A 252 10.20 19.97 -17.32
C PHE A 252 10.48 18.71 -18.14
N ASP A 253 11.47 18.80 -19.02
CA ASP A 253 12.00 17.66 -19.74
C ASP A 253 13.02 16.97 -18.81
N ILE A 254 12.61 15.87 -18.17
CA ILE A 254 13.45 15.06 -17.28
C ILE A 254 14.49 14.24 -18.07
N SER A 255 14.53 14.38 -19.39
CA SER A 255 15.42 13.60 -20.27
C SER A 255 16.90 14.00 -20.24
N VAL A 256 17.32 14.99 -19.47
CA VAL A 256 18.73 15.50 -19.45
C VAL A 256 19.63 14.83 -18.40
N LEU A 257 19.13 13.92 -17.58
CA LEU A 257 19.93 13.23 -16.54
C LEU A 257 20.46 11.84 -16.94
N PHE A 258 20.29 11.43 -18.21
CA PHE A 258 20.84 10.16 -18.71
C PHE A 258 21.91 10.37 -19.78
N LEU A 259 23.09 10.85 -19.37
CA LEU A 259 24.29 10.68 -20.18
C LEU A 259 25.39 10.10 -19.29
N ASN A 260 25.57 8.81 -19.43
CA ASN A 260 26.74 7.95 -19.33
C ASN A 260 26.52 6.67 -18.50
N PHE A 261 25.82 5.73 -19.06
CA PHE A 261 26.16 4.30 -18.92
C PHE A 261 25.85 3.59 -20.24
N THR A 262 26.88 3.50 -21.09
CA THR A 262 26.87 2.63 -22.25
C THR A 262 27.22 1.22 -21.80
N ASN A 263 26.35 0.29 -22.00
CA ASN A 263 26.46 -1.02 -22.64
C ASN A 263 25.44 -2.01 -22.08
N GLY A 264 24.57 -2.47 -22.96
CA GLY A 264 23.77 -3.68 -22.72
C GLY A 264 22.28 -3.55 -23.02
N ASN A 265 21.91 -4.06 -24.19
CA ASN A 265 20.57 -4.22 -24.74
C ASN A 265 19.43 -4.45 -23.73
N SER A 266 18.44 -3.58 -23.75
CA SER A 266 17.07 -3.92 -23.40
C SER A 266 16.10 -2.96 -24.08
N LEU A 267 15.19 -3.50 -24.87
CA LEU A 267 14.05 -2.78 -25.44
C LEU A 267 13.13 -2.29 -24.30
N TYR A 268 12.95 -1.00 -24.20
CA TYR A 268 11.82 -0.41 -23.49
C TYR A 268 10.91 0.25 -24.51
N GLU A 269 9.72 -0.31 -24.69
CA GLU A 269 8.62 0.38 -25.35
C GLU A 269 8.19 1.58 -24.50
N THR A 270 8.33 2.76 -25.06
CA THR A 270 7.94 4.02 -24.45
C THR A 270 6.41 4.11 -24.48
N ILE A 271 5.76 3.93 -23.35
CA ILE A 271 4.36 4.34 -23.20
C ILE A 271 4.37 5.84 -22.93
N SER A 272 4.17 6.64 -23.98
CA SER A 272 3.90 8.06 -23.84
C SER A 272 2.46 8.25 -23.33
N LEU A 273 2.32 8.59 -22.06
CA LEU A 273 1.07 9.12 -21.51
C LEU A 273 1.03 10.63 -21.78
N ASP A 274 0.24 11.04 -22.75
CA ASP A 274 -0.08 12.44 -23.01
C ASP A 274 -0.78 13.07 -21.80
N TYR A 275 -0.03 13.84 -21.02
CA TYR A 275 -0.56 14.73 -19.97
C TYR A 275 -0.99 16.07 -20.55
N GLN A 276 -2.02 16.10 -21.38
CA GLN A 276 -2.59 17.34 -21.93
C GLN A 276 -3.95 17.70 -21.33
N TYR A 277 -4.22 17.51 -20.04
CA TYR A 277 -5.43 18.08 -19.43
C TYR A 277 -5.26 18.24 -17.92
N PHE A 278 -4.63 19.33 -17.48
CA PHE A 278 -4.93 20.00 -16.21
C PHE A 278 -4.16 21.32 -16.11
N ALA A 279 -4.52 22.29 -16.91
CA ALA A 279 -4.24 23.70 -16.63
C ALA A 279 -5.58 24.40 -16.37
N LEU A 280 -5.87 24.67 -15.10
CA LEU A 280 -6.91 25.63 -14.75
C LEU A 280 -6.28 27.01 -14.72
N PRO A 281 -6.87 28.03 -15.38
CA PRO A 281 -6.36 29.39 -15.33
C PRO A 281 -6.66 30.04 -13.96
N LEU A 282 -5.61 30.51 -13.31
CA LEU A 282 -5.72 31.44 -12.20
C LEU A 282 -6.15 32.82 -12.77
N HIS A 283 -7.41 33.16 -12.65
CA HIS A 283 -7.86 34.54 -12.83
C HIS A 283 -7.84 35.24 -11.49
N SER A 284 -6.92 36.19 -11.36
CA SER A 284 -7.00 37.30 -10.39
C SER A 284 -8.19 38.17 -10.75
N LYS A 285 -9.10 38.41 -9.83
CA LYS A 285 -9.85 39.67 -9.69
C LYS A 285 -10.35 39.83 -8.27
N GLU A 286 -10.08 41.04 -7.79
CA GLU A 286 -10.51 41.67 -6.57
C GLU A 286 -12.03 41.85 -6.45
N ASP A 287 -12.44 41.98 -5.18
CA ASP A 287 -13.65 42.61 -4.66
C ASP A 287 -15.02 41.92 -4.84
N THR A 288 -15.61 41.50 -3.74
CA THR A 288 -16.68 42.22 -2.97
C THR A 288 -17.33 41.28 -1.94
N HIS A 289 -17.75 41.85 -0.83
CA HIS A 289 -18.47 41.25 0.28
C HIS A 289 -19.70 40.42 -0.13
N GLY A 290 -19.74 39.14 0.26
CA GLY A 290 -20.91 38.28 0.21
C GLY A 290 -20.84 37.21 1.31
N THR A 291 -21.92 37.01 1.99
CA THR A 291 -22.11 36.29 3.26
C THR A 291 -21.69 34.83 3.24
N ILE A 292 -21.01 34.41 4.29
CA ILE A 292 -20.39 33.09 4.57
C ILE A 292 -21.36 31.87 4.54
N GLN A 293 -22.64 32.06 4.35
CA GLN A 293 -23.64 30.99 4.43
C GLN A 293 -23.94 30.28 3.09
N ASP A 294 -23.69 30.92 1.96
CA ASP A 294 -23.96 30.32 0.64
C ASP A 294 -22.80 29.47 0.11
N ASP A 295 -21.58 29.70 0.56
CA ASP A 295 -20.39 28.93 0.13
C ASP A 295 -20.39 27.48 0.63
N LYS A 296 -20.92 27.18 1.81
CA LYS A 296 -20.96 25.80 2.33
C LYS A 296 -21.89 24.87 1.53
N ARG A 297 -22.98 25.38 0.97
CA ARG A 297 -23.88 24.57 0.12
C ARG A 297 -23.29 24.27 -1.25
N HIS A 298 -22.57 25.23 -1.83
CA HIS A 298 -21.87 25.04 -3.11
C HIS A 298 -20.67 24.10 -3.01
N ILE A 299 -19.92 24.12 -1.90
CA ILE A 299 -18.82 23.19 -1.67
C ILE A 299 -19.33 21.76 -1.47
N GLN A 300 -20.42 21.56 -0.72
CA GLN A 300 -21.02 20.22 -0.57
C GLN A 300 -21.63 19.67 -1.87
N GLN A 301 -22.21 20.51 -2.73
CA GLN A 301 -22.70 20.10 -4.04
C GLN A 301 -21.56 19.74 -5.01
N ARG A 302 -20.45 20.50 -5.00
CA ARG A 302 -19.25 20.17 -5.81
C ARG A 302 -18.55 18.90 -5.35
N GLN A 303 -18.50 18.63 -4.04
CA GLN A 303 -17.97 17.36 -3.51
C GLN A 303 -18.83 16.17 -3.93
N ARG A 304 -20.17 16.28 -3.88
CA ARG A 304 -21.07 15.21 -4.34
C ARG A 304 -21.03 14.96 -5.86
N GLN A 305 -20.80 16.00 -6.66
CA GLN A 305 -20.63 15.84 -8.11
C GLN A 305 -19.24 15.30 -8.49
N GLY A 306 -18.18 15.71 -7.76
CA GLY A 306 -16.83 15.15 -7.91
C GLY A 306 -16.79 13.65 -7.60
N ASP A 307 -17.42 13.22 -6.52
CA ASP A 307 -17.52 11.81 -6.12
C ASP A 307 -18.25 10.94 -7.16
N LYS A 308 -19.32 11.45 -7.76
CA LYS A 308 -20.08 10.72 -8.77
C LYS A 308 -19.29 10.52 -10.07
N HIS A 309 -18.58 11.55 -10.50
CA HIS A 309 -17.77 11.50 -11.74
C HIS A 309 -16.49 10.66 -11.58
N THR A 310 -15.88 10.68 -10.40
CA THR A 310 -14.75 9.82 -10.04
C THR A 310 -15.19 8.36 -9.97
N ARG A 311 -16.37 8.08 -9.41
CA ARG A 311 -16.97 6.75 -9.33
C ARG A 311 -17.31 6.18 -10.72
N GLU A 312 -17.86 6.98 -11.61
CA GLU A 312 -18.19 6.56 -13.00
C GLU A 312 -16.93 6.30 -13.83
N ARG A 313 -15.86 7.09 -13.66
CA ARG A 313 -14.57 6.87 -14.32
C ARG A 313 -13.86 5.62 -13.78
N PHE A 314 -13.95 5.37 -12.49
CA PHE A 314 -13.39 4.17 -11.86
C PHE A 314 -14.11 2.91 -12.35
N LEU A 315 -15.42 2.92 -12.41
CA LEU A 315 -16.21 1.83 -12.98
C LEU A 315 -15.88 1.57 -14.45
N ALA A 316 -15.70 2.62 -15.26
CA ALA A 316 -15.30 2.49 -16.65
C ALA A 316 -13.88 1.93 -16.82
N PHE A 317 -12.94 2.32 -15.96
CA PHE A 317 -11.59 1.76 -15.91
C PHE A 317 -11.62 0.30 -15.47
N PHE A 318 -12.42 -0.02 -14.46
CA PHE A 318 -12.61 -1.39 -13.95
C PHE A 318 -13.20 -2.32 -15.02
N TYR A 319 -14.22 -1.85 -15.75
CA TYR A 319 -14.79 -2.59 -16.90
C TYR A 319 -13.77 -2.85 -18.01
N LYS A 320 -12.88 -1.91 -18.25
CA LYS A 320 -11.83 -2.04 -19.27
C LYS A 320 -10.74 -3.02 -18.82
N CYS A 321 -10.35 -3.02 -17.56
CA CYS A 321 -9.39 -3.96 -17.00
C CYS A 321 -9.96 -5.39 -16.92
N THR A 322 -11.22 -5.57 -16.51
CA THR A 322 -11.87 -6.88 -16.44
C THR A 322 -12.09 -7.48 -17.83
N SER A 323 -12.42 -6.66 -18.86
CA SER A 323 -12.55 -7.15 -20.24
C SER A 323 -11.20 -7.62 -20.80
N THR A 324 -10.10 -6.99 -20.44
CA THR A 324 -8.73 -7.40 -20.86
C THR A 324 -8.28 -8.69 -20.16
N VAL A 325 -8.62 -8.86 -18.89
CA VAL A 325 -8.36 -10.09 -18.13
C VAL A 325 -9.22 -11.26 -18.62
N HIS A 326 -10.48 -10.99 -19.02
CA HIS A 326 -11.35 -11.99 -19.61
C HIS A 326 -10.82 -12.49 -20.97
N GLN A 327 -10.25 -11.60 -21.80
CA GLN A 327 -9.59 -12.00 -23.06
C GLN A 327 -8.30 -12.78 -22.85
N ALA A 328 -7.53 -12.48 -21.78
CA ALA A 328 -6.30 -13.20 -21.45
C ALA A 328 -6.53 -14.57 -20.78
N ALA A 329 -7.58 -14.69 -19.97
CA ALA A 329 -7.89 -15.90 -19.22
C ALA A 329 -8.72 -16.94 -20.01
N PHE A 330 -9.49 -16.53 -21.01
CA PHE A 330 -10.41 -17.40 -21.76
C PHE A 330 -10.18 -17.42 -23.27
N GLY A 331 -9.16 -16.75 -23.78
CA GLY A 331 -8.89 -16.55 -25.21
C GLY A 331 -8.38 -17.76 -26.01
N ASN A 332 -8.22 -18.95 -25.45
CA ASN A 332 -7.69 -20.13 -26.16
C ASN A 332 -8.52 -21.42 -26.05
N ALA A 333 -9.82 -21.36 -25.80
CA ALA A 333 -10.66 -22.55 -25.66
C ALA A 333 -11.81 -22.68 -26.68
N TRP A 334 -11.67 -22.12 -27.88
CA TRP A 334 -12.62 -22.41 -28.98
C TRP A 334 -11.90 -22.43 -30.31
N CYS A 335 -11.24 -23.52 -30.61
CA CYS A 335 -10.96 -24.04 -31.94
C CYS A 335 -10.62 -25.52 -31.80
N TYR A 336 -11.62 -26.38 -31.74
CA TYR A 336 -11.76 -27.67 -32.44
C TYR A 336 -13.17 -28.22 -32.16
#